data_638f0bc791ca0e380251ab360ffe2bcc
#
_entry.id   638f0bc791ca0e380251ab360ffe2bcc
#
_cell.length_a   1.000
_cell.length_b   1.000
_cell.length_c   1.000
_cell.angle_alpha   90.00
_cell.angle_beta   90.00
_cell.angle_gamma   90.00
#
_symmetry.space_group_name_H-M   'P 1'
#
loop_
_entity.id
_entity.type
_entity.pdbx_description
1 polymer ?
#
loop_
_entity_poly.entity_id
_entity_poly.type
_entity_poly.pdbx_seq_one_letter_code
_entity_poly.pdbx_strand_id
1 'polypeptide(L)'
;MSTYQQLQITSETLLRAYRLGLFPMGESAEDPTIYWVDPEKRGIIPLPNFHVPRSVQKILRRKPFSISVDQNFYGVLQACAKKTVDRPNTWINSEIVELYMELFESGNAHSVEFWS
;
A
#
# COMPACT_ATOMS: atom_id res chain seq x y z
N MET A 1 -14.20 29.89 -13.62
CA MET A 1 -13.01 29.11 -14.00
C MET A 1 -12.20 28.81 -12.75
N SER A 2 -12.08 27.55 -12.44
CA SER A 2 -11.31 27.13 -11.29
C SER A 2 -9.83 27.43 -11.54
N THR A 3 -9.25 28.31 -10.74
CA THR A 3 -7.81 28.58 -10.76
C THR A 3 -7.00 27.45 -10.12
N TYR A 4 -7.69 26.47 -9.57
CA TYR A 4 -7.06 25.27 -9.04
C TYR A 4 -7.00 24.24 -10.16
N GLN A 5 -5.95 24.29 -10.94
CA GLN A 5 -5.57 23.10 -11.67
C GLN A 5 -5.28 22.04 -10.62
N GLN A 6 -6.08 20.99 -10.61
CA GLN A 6 -5.69 19.78 -9.91
C GLN A 6 -4.32 19.40 -10.46
N LEU A 7 -3.29 19.67 -9.68
CA LEU A 7 -1.98 19.17 -9.98
C LEU A 7 -2.11 17.65 -10.05
N GLN A 8 -1.94 17.11 -11.24
CA GLN A 8 -1.88 15.67 -11.39
C GLN A 8 -0.73 15.16 -10.53
N ILE A 9 -1.08 14.39 -9.53
CA ILE A 9 -0.08 13.70 -8.71
C ILE A 9 0.53 12.61 -9.58
N THR A 10 1.84 12.67 -9.74
CA THR A 10 2.60 11.66 -10.48
C THR A 10 3.29 10.71 -9.51
N SER A 11 3.74 9.57 -10.00
CA SER A 11 4.54 8.64 -9.19
C SER A 11 5.82 9.30 -8.67
N GLU A 12 6.39 10.22 -9.43
CA GLU A 12 7.57 10.98 -9.02
C GLU A 12 7.25 11.89 -7.83
N THR A 13 6.12 12.61 -7.88
CA THR A 13 5.63 13.43 -6.76
C THR A 13 5.38 12.57 -5.53
N LEU A 14 4.83 11.39 -5.71
CA LEU A 14 4.58 10.44 -4.64
C LEU A 14 5.88 10.00 -3.95
N LEU A 15 6.93 9.70 -4.73
CA LEU A 15 8.23 9.36 -4.17
C LEU A 15 8.84 10.50 -3.36
N ARG A 16 8.70 11.74 -3.83
CA ARG A 16 9.17 12.92 -3.09
C ARG A 16 8.43 13.07 -1.76
N ALA A 17 7.13 12.84 -1.78
CA ALA A 17 6.31 12.88 -0.55
C ALA A 17 6.78 11.84 0.46
N TYR A 18 7.05 10.61 0.03
CA TYR A 18 7.59 9.58 0.90
C TYR A 18 8.92 9.98 1.52
N ARG A 19 9.80 10.62 0.76
CA ARG A 19 11.08 11.10 1.28
C ARG A 19 10.91 12.16 2.37
N LEU A 20 9.81 12.90 2.32
CA LEU A 20 9.45 13.90 3.33
C LEU A 20 8.64 13.30 4.48
N GLY A 21 8.34 12.00 4.43
CA GLY A 21 7.57 11.33 5.45
C GLY A 21 6.06 11.43 5.28
N LEU A 22 5.59 11.84 4.11
CA LEU A 22 4.17 11.94 3.81
C LEU A 22 3.70 10.74 3.00
N PHE A 23 2.43 10.37 3.13
CA PHE A 23 1.84 9.34 2.29
C PHE A 23 0.41 9.72 1.90
N PRO A 24 -0.09 9.20 0.76
CA PRO A 24 -1.42 9.56 0.26
C PRO A 24 -2.51 8.66 0.82
N MET A 25 -3.69 9.24 1.02
CA MET A 25 -4.90 8.49 1.35
C MET A 25 -6.10 9.08 0.62
N GLY A 26 -7.07 8.23 0.30
CA GLY A 26 -8.39 8.66 -0.14
C GLY A 26 -9.39 8.60 1.00
N GLU A 27 -10.47 9.38 0.91
CA GLU A 27 -11.57 9.29 1.87
C GLU A 27 -12.36 8.00 1.72
N SER A 28 -12.55 7.58 0.47
CA SER A 28 -13.29 6.36 0.12
C SER A 28 -12.88 5.89 -1.26
N ALA A 29 -13.29 4.68 -1.63
CA ALA A 29 -13.01 4.14 -2.95
C ALA A 29 -13.63 4.98 -4.07
N GLU A 30 -14.77 5.62 -3.80
CA GLU A 30 -15.55 6.37 -4.79
C GLU A 30 -15.07 7.81 -4.96
N ASP A 31 -14.35 8.36 -3.99
CA ASP A 31 -13.86 9.73 -4.03
C ASP A 31 -12.43 9.74 -4.58
N PRO A 32 -12.17 10.34 -5.76
CA PRO A 32 -10.84 10.36 -6.35
C PRO A 32 -9.88 11.33 -5.67
N THR A 33 -10.35 12.12 -4.71
CA THR A 33 -9.50 13.08 -4.01
C THR A 33 -8.45 12.37 -3.17
N ILE A 34 -7.22 12.87 -3.25
CA ILE A 34 -6.10 12.40 -2.45
C ILE A 34 -5.70 13.49 -1.48
N TYR A 35 -5.54 13.13 -0.21
CA TYR A 35 -4.95 14.00 0.78
C TYR A 35 -3.69 13.35 1.36
N TRP A 36 -2.79 14.20 1.86
CA TRP A 36 -1.49 13.77 2.38
C TRP A 36 -1.55 13.62 3.89
N VAL A 37 -0.99 12.53 4.39
CA VAL A 37 -0.99 12.22 5.81
C VAL A 37 0.44 12.33 6.35
N ASP A 38 0.59 13.07 7.46
CA ASP A 38 1.85 13.19 8.18
C ASP A 38 1.58 12.85 9.66
N PRO A 39 1.57 11.56 10.02
CA PRO A 39 1.23 11.15 11.38
C PRO A 39 2.33 11.52 12.37
N GLU A 40 1.95 12.02 13.53
CA GLU A 40 2.89 12.31 14.63
C GLU A 40 3.52 11.02 15.17
N LYS A 41 2.73 9.96 15.22
CA LYS A 41 3.17 8.65 15.70
C LYS A 41 3.02 7.62 14.59
N ARG A 42 4.07 6.84 14.39
CA ARG A 42 4.11 5.82 13.35
C ARG A 42 4.40 4.46 13.97
N GLY A 43 3.61 3.46 13.58
CA GLY A 43 3.95 2.08 13.88
C GLY A 43 5.17 1.68 13.03
N ILE A 44 6.16 1.07 13.64
CA ILE A 44 7.36 0.60 12.94
C ILE A 44 7.65 -0.85 13.27
N ILE A 45 8.35 -1.51 12.37
CA ILE A 45 8.90 -2.83 12.61
C ILE A 45 10.43 -2.65 12.62
N PRO A 46 11.08 -2.72 13.81
CA PRO A 46 12.53 -2.57 13.88
C PRO A 46 13.22 -3.80 13.29
N LEU A 47 13.75 -3.66 12.09
CA LEU A 47 14.34 -4.77 11.36
C LEU A 47 15.50 -5.47 12.09
N PRO A 48 16.42 -4.74 12.76
CA PRO A 48 17.52 -5.40 13.46
C PRO A 48 17.08 -6.30 14.61
N ASN A 49 15.93 -6.02 15.20
CA ASN A 49 15.41 -6.73 16.36
C ASN A 49 14.04 -7.37 16.07
N PHE A 50 13.82 -7.75 14.82
CA PHE A 50 12.54 -8.33 14.43
C PHE A 50 12.28 -9.64 15.17
N HIS A 51 11.18 -9.67 15.91
CA HIS A 51 10.80 -10.84 16.70
C HIS A 51 9.74 -11.66 15.98
N VAL A 52 10.02 -12.94 15.78
CA VAL A 52 9.05 -13.89 15.23
C VAL A 52 8.56 -14.79 16.38
N PRO A 53 7.29 -14.67 16.80
CA PRO A 53 6.73 -15.50 17.87
C PRO A 53 6.84 -16.99 17.53
N ARG A 54 6.91 -17.84 18.57
CA ARG A 54 7.01 -19.29 18.41
C ARG A 54 5.86 -19.87 17.60
N SER A 55 4.64 -19.35 17.81
CA SER A 55 3.46 -19.79 17.04
C SER A 55 3.62 -19.56 15.55
N VAL A 56 4.19 -18.42 15.15
CA VAL A 56 4.45 -18.09 13.76
C VAL A 56 5.59 -18.95 13.22
N GLN A 57 6.67 -19.15 13.99
CA GLN A 57 7.78 -20.02 13.60
C GLN A 57 7.28 -21.45 13.31
N LYS A 58 6.37 -21.94 14.14
CA LYS A 58 5.78 -23.28 13.98
C LYS A 58 4.99 -23.39 12.67
N ILE A 59 4.22 -22.36 12.34
CA ILE A 59 3.47 -22.30 11.07
C ILE A 59 4.45 -22.28 9.89
N LEU A 60 5.49 -21.45 9.97
CA LEU A 60 6.49 -21.34 8.90
C LEU A 60 7.21 -22.65 8.62
N ARG A 61 7.49 -23.45 9.66
CA ARG A 61 8.12 -24.77 9.48
C ARG A 61 7.26 -25.75 8.70
N ARG A 62 5.94 -25.64 8.82
CA ARG A 62 4.99 -26.51 8.11
C ARG A 62 4.86 -26.15 6.63
N LYS A 63 5.37 -24.98 6.23
CA LYS A 63 5.33 -24.47 4.85
C LYS A 63 3.94 -24.62 4.20
N PRO A 64 2.87 -24.08 4.83
CA PRO A 64 1.50 -24.25 4.31
C PRO A 64 1.23 -23.48 3.03
N PHE A 65 2.12 -22.52 2.67
CA PHE A 65 1.99 -21.71 1.48
C PHE A 65 3.36 -21.44 0.86
N SER A 66 3.35 -21.17 -0.42
CA SER A 66 4.52 -20.69 -1.15
C SER A 66 4.54 -19.16 -1.11
N ILE A 67 5.75 -18.58 -1.21
CA ILE A 67 5.96 -17.13 -1.18
C ILE A 67 6.54 -16.71 -2.52
N SER A 68 6.01 -15.61 -3.06
CA SER A 68 6.57 -14.97 -4.25
C SER A 68 6.73 -13.48 -4.03
N VAL A 69 7.48 -12.83 -4.91
CA VAL A 69 7.69 -11.38 -4.91
C VAL A 69 7.37 -10.86 -6.29
N ASP A 70 6.60 -9.78 -6.36
CA ASP A 70 6.27 -9.06 -7.60
C ASP A 70 5.54 -9.89 -8.66
N GLN A 71 4.84 -10.94 -8.27
CA GLN A 71 4.12 -11.80 -9.21
C GLN A 71 2.69 -11.32 -9.47
N ASN A 72 2.10 -10.60 -8.53
CA ASN A 72 0.71 -10.17 -8.66
C ASN A 72 0.46 -8.88 -7.89
N PHE A 73 1.21 -7.84 -8.22
CA PHE A 73 1.11 -6.55 -7.53
C PHE A 73 -0.31 -5.97 -7.61
N TYR A 74 -0.92 -5.99 -8.80
CA TYR A 74 -2.27 -5.49 -8.98
C TYR A 74 -3.30 -6.28 -8.16
N GLY A 75 -3.16 -7.61 -8.13
CA GLY A 75 -4.04 -8.45 -7.32
C GLY A 75 -3.93 -8.15 -5.82
N VAL A 76 -2.72 -7.86 -5.33
CA VAL A 76 -2.51 -7.44 -3.93
C VAL A 76 -3.20 -6.11 -3.67
N LEU A 77 -3.05 -5.12 -4.57
CA LEU A 77 -3.75 -3.84 -4.43
C LEU A 77 -5.26 -4.01 -4.37
N GLN A 78 -5.81 -4.83 -5.27
CA GLN A 78 -7.25 -5.10 -5.29
C GLN A 78 -7.72 -5.77 -4.00
N ALA A 79 -6.96 -6.74 -3.51
CA ALA A 79 -7.28 -7.44 -2.25
C ALA A 79 -7.24 -6.48 -1.06
N CYS A 80 -6.27 -5.60 -1.01
CA CYS A 80 -6.17 -4.58 0.04
C CYS A 80 -7.31 -3.56 -0.04
N ALA A 81 -7.78 -3.25 -1.24
CA ALA A 81 -8.86 -2.29 -1.47
C ALA A 81 -10.24 -2.89 -1.30
N LYS A 82 -10.34 -4.22 -1.19
CA LYS A 82 -11.63 -4.91 -1.17
C LYS A 82 -12.44 -4.54 0.05
N LYS A 83 -13.70 -4.13 -0.18
CA LYS A 83 -14.66 -3.90 0.90
C LYS A 83 -15.20 -5.24 1.40
N THR A 84 -15.32 -5.37 2.72
CA THR A 84 -15.88 -6.55 3.38
C THR A 84 -16.90 -6.10 4.41
N VAL A 85 -17.65 -7.05 4.99
CA VAL A 85 -18.60 -6.76 6.08
C VAL A 85 -17.87 -6.08 7.25
N ASP A 86 -16.66 -6.55 7.58
CA ASP A 86 -15.88 -5.99 8.67
C ASP A 86 -15.12 -4.72 8.28
N ARG A 87 -14.98 -4.48 6.98
CA ARG A 87 -14.29 -3.30 6.45
C ARG A 87 -15.09 -2.75 5.26
N PRO A 88 -16.17 -2.00 5.55
CA PRO A 88 -17.06 -1.51 4.51
C PRO A 88 -16.50 -0.39 3.65
N ASN A 89 -15.44 0.27 4.10
CA ASN A 89 -14.79 1.36 3.38
C ASN A 89 -13.32 1.08 3.17
N THR A 90 -12.74 1.71 2.16
CA THR A 90 -11.30 1.65 1.91
C THR A 90 -10.80 3.03 1.51
N TRP A 91 -9.56 3.33 1.94
CA TRP A 91 -8.88 4.57 1.54
C TRP A 91 -8.21 4.43 0.16
N ILE A 92 -8.17 3.22 -0.39
CA ILE A 92 -7.55 2.94 -1.68
C ILE A 92 -8.57 3.22 -2.77
N ASN A 93 -8.45 4.39 -3.39
CA ASN A 93 -9.28 4.80 -4.52
C ASN A 93 -8.57 4.52 -5.84
N SER A 94 -9.20 4.83 -6.96
CA SER A 94 -8.64 4.58 -8.30
C SER A 94 -7.34 5.32 -8.54
N GLU A 95 -7.24 6.56 -8.06
CA GLU A 95 -6.01 7.35 -8.20
C GLU A 95 -4.83 6.70 -7.49
N ILE A 96 -5.05 6.20 -6.28
CA ILE A 96 -4.03 5.50 -5.51
C ILE A 96 -3.60 4.22 -6.23
N VAL A 97 -4.54 3.46 -6.76
CA VAL A 97 -4.21 2.24 -7.52
C VAL A 97 -3.32 2.58 -8.72
N GLU A 98 -3.67 3.61 -9.49
CA GLU A 98 -2.89 4.01 -10.65
C GLU A 98 -1.48 4.47 -10.27
N LEU A 99 -1.36 5.28 -9.21
CA LEU A 99 -0.06 5.78 -8.74
C LEU A 99 0.85 4.64 -8.28
N TYR A 100 0.33 3.70 -7.53
CA TYR A 100 1.13 2.57 -7.05
C TYR A 100 1.48 1.60 -8.17
N MET A 101 0.60 1.44 -9.17
CA MET A 101 0.95 0.67 -10.37
C MET A 101 2.11 1.32 -11.12
N GLU A 102 2.13 2.64 -11.24
CA GLU A 102 3.25 3.36 -11.84
C GLU A 102 4.55 3.16 -11.04
N LEU A 103 4.48 3.21 -9.72
CA LEU A 103 5.63 2.94 -8.86
C LEU A 103 6.16 1.52 -9.07
N PHE A 104 5.26 0.56 -9.17
CA PHE A 104 5.63 -0.83 -9.44
C PHE A 104 6.33 -0.98 -10.78
N GLU A 105 5.76 -0.40 -11.83
CA GLU A 105 6.32 -0.45 -13.18
C GLU A 105 7.69 0.21 -13.27
N SER A 106 7.93 1.24 -12.47
CA SER A 106 9.23 1.92 -12.40
C SER A 106 10.23 1.26 -11.44
N GLY A 107 9.86 0.16 -10.79
CA GLY A 107 10.73 -0.56 -9.88
C GLY A 107 10.82 0.01 -8.48
N ASN A 108 9.92 0.90 -8.09
CA ASN A 108 9.94 1.59 -6.80
C ASN A 108 8.90 1.07 -5.79
N ALA A 109 8.11 0.09 -6.18
CA ALA A 109 7.16 -0.58 -5.30
C ALA A 109 7.16 -2.07 -5.59
N HIS A 110 6.91 -2.87 -4.57
CA HIS A 110 6.99 -4.31 -4.65
C HIS A 110 5.85 -4.95 -3.87
N SER A 111 5.52 -6.18 -4.22
CA SER A 111 4.55 -6.97 -3.49
C SER A 111 5.15 -8.27 -3.02
N VAL A 112 4.63 -8.80 -1.93
CA VAL A 112 4.94 -10.14 -1.44
C VAL A 112 3.62 -10.90 -1.41
N GLU A 113 3.59 -12.05 -2.05
CA GLU A 113 2.39 -12.88 -2.13
C GLU A 113 2.59 -14.19 -1.37
N PHE A 114 1.53 -14.62 -0.70
CA PHE A 114 1.43 -15.95 -0.10
C PHE A 114 0.38 -16.76 -0.86
N TRP A 115 0.76 -17.93 -1.35
CA TRP A 115 -0.11 -18.79 -2.14
C TRP A 115 -0.43 -20.07 -1.35
N SER A 116 -1.71 -20.35 -1.20
CA SER A 116 -2.18 -21.58 -0.58
C SER A 116 -2.23 -22.74 -1.57
#